data_57aa06aac18bd807370f691b12241bb1
#
_entry.id   57aa06aac18bd807370f691b12241bb1
#
_cell.length_a   1.000
_cell.length_b   1.000
_cell.length_c   1.000
_cell.angle_alpha   90.00
_cell.angle_beta   90.00
_cell.angle_gamma   90.00
#
_symmetry.space_group_name_H-M   'P 1'
#
loop_
_entity.id
_entity.type
_entity.pdbx_description
1 polymer ?
#
loop_
_entity_poly.entity_id
_entity_poly.type
_entity_poly.pdbx_seq_one_letter_code
_entity_poly.pdbx_strand_id
1 'polypeptide(L)'
;MKLITAIIREVQLDHVREALIDAGIRRITVSRVSGHGQQRIEEMYRGQIIIPDLIPKIKVEIAVNDTFVDITTETILKSARTNGTGGVVGDGKIFITPLEECIRIRTGERGGSAI
;
A
#
# COMPACT_ATOMS: atom_id res chain seq x y z
N MET A 1 -4.36 -6.88 -16.31
CA MET A 1 -3.29 -6.34 -15.44
C MET A 1 -3.83 -5.20 -14.61
N LYS A 2 -3.42 -5.16 -13.36
CA LYS A 2 -3.78 -4.09 -12.41
C LYS A 2 -2.55 -3.58 -11.69
N LEU A 3 -2.56 -2.30 -11.36
CA LEU A 3 -1.62 -1.71 -10.43
C LEU A 3 -2.31 -1.60 -9.07
N ILE A 4 -1.74 -2.24 -8.07
CA ILE A 4 -2.22 -2.17 -6.70
C ILE A 4 -1.30 -1.23 -5.95
N THR A 5 -1.89 -0.17 -5.40
CA THR A 5 -1.18 0.83 -4.62
C THR A 5 -1.73 0.82 -3.20
N ALA A 6 -0.88 0.51 -2.24
CA ALA A 6 -1.28 0.50 -0.84
C ALA A 6 -0.54 1.60 -0.07
N ILE A 7 -1.29 2.39 0.67
CA ILE A 7 -0.72 3.35 1.61
C ILE A 7 -0.90 2.75 3.00
N ILE A 8 0.20 2.47 3.68
CA ILE A 8 0.21 1.74 4.94
C ILE A 8 1.01 2.49 6.01
N ARG A 9 0.86 2.08 7.27
CA ARG A 9 1.70 2.59 8.36
C ARG A 9 3.14 2.12 8.19
N GLU A 10 4.10 2.98 8.52
CA GLU A 10 5.52 2.61 8.46
C GLU A 10 5.82 1.34 9.27
N VAL A 11 5.24 1.24 10.47
CA VAL A 11 5.49 0.10 11.37
C VAL A 11 4.96 -1.23 10.83
N GLN A 12 4.09 -1.20 9.84
CA GLN A 12 3.53 -2.41 9.23
C GLN A 12 4.30 -2.90 8.00
N LEU A 13 5.30 -2.15 7.55
CA LEU A 13 6.00 -2.48 6.31
C LEU A 13 6.60 -3.88 6.32
N ASP A 14 7.27 -4.26 7.39
CA ASP A 14 7.91 -5.57 7.45
C ASP A 14 6.89 -6.70 7.46
N HIS A 15 5.78 -6.55 8.18
CA HIS A 15 4.68 -7.52 8.17
C HIS A 15 4.10 -7.70 6.76
N VAL A 16 3.87 -6.58 6.06
CA VAL A 16 3.31 -6.62 4.71
C VAL A 16 4.28 -7.26 3.72
N ARG A 17 5.56 -6.92 3.80
CA ARG A 17 6.59 -7.50 2.93
C ARG A 17 6.69 -9.01 3.12
N GLU A 18 6.79 -9.46 4.36
CA GLU A 18 6.90 -10.88 4.68
C GLU A 18 5.66 -11.66 4.21
N ALA A 19 4.48 -11.11 4.45
CA ALA A 19 3.23 -11.74 4.03
C ALA A 19 3.12 -11.85 2.51
N LEU A 20 3.54 -10.81 1.78
CA LEU A 20 3.55 -10.81 0.31
C LEU A 20 4.53 -11.85 -0.23
N ILE A 21 5.72 -11.94 0.34
CA ILE A 21 6.71 -12.95 -0.04
C ILE A 21 6.15 -14.36 0.17
N ASP A 22 5.53 -14.61 1.32
CA ASP A 22 4.92 -15.90 1.63
C ASP A 22 3.78 -16.24 0.68
N ALA A 23 3.08 -15.25 0.17
CA ALA A 23 2.03 -15.44 -0.84
C ALA A 23 2.57 -15.56 -2.27
N GLY A 24 3.88 -15.51 -2.45
CA GLY A 24 4.52 -15.63 -3.77
C GLY A 24 4.63 -14.31 -4.53
N ILE A 25 4.34 -13.19 -3.89
CA ILE A 25 4.38 -11.86 -4.53
C ILE A 25 5.66 -11.15 -4.08
N ARG A 26 6.65 -11.12 -4.96
CA ARG A 26 8.00 -10.65 -4.62
C ARG A 26 8.39 -9.35 -5.26
N ARG A 27 7.73 -8.97 -6.36
CA ARG A 27 8.08 -7.78 -7.13
C ARG A 27 7.24 -6.61 -6.67
N ILE A 28 7.75 -5.92 -5.67
CA ILE A 28 7.08 -4.75 -5.09
C ILE A 28 8.00 -3.54 -5.19
N THR A 29 7.40 -2.37 -5.28
CA THR A 29 8.10 -1.10 -5.21
C THR A 29 7.63 -0.37 -3.97
N VAL A 30 8.57 0.10 -3.17
CA VAL A 30 8.29 0.75 -1.89
C VAL A 30 8.84 2.15 -1.91
N SER A 31 8.03 3.12 -1.48
CA SER A 31 8.48 4.50 -1.30
C SER A 31 7.93 5.08 0.00
N ARG A 32 8.68 6.03 0.55
CA ARG A 32 8.25 6.80 1.71
C ARG A 32 7.44 7.99 1.23
N VAL A 33 6.27 8.18 1.83
CA VAL A 33 5.37 9.28 1.52
C VAL A 33 4.89 9.91 2.81
N SER A 34 4.23 11.04 2.70
CA SER A 34 3.63 11.71 3.85
C SER A 34 2.20 12.08 3.51
N GLY A 35 1.33 11.97 4.48
CA GLY A 35 -0.07 12.30 4.27
C GLY A 35 -0.82 12.42 5.58
N HIS A 36 -2.07 12.82 5.48
CA HIS A 36 -2.98 12.76 6.61
C HIS A 36 -4.36 12.33 6.10
N GLY A 37 -5.10 11.68 6.98
CA GLY A 37 -6.44 11.23 6.70
C GLY A 37 -7.36 11.61 7.84
N GLN A 38 -8.23 10.70 8.23
CA GLN A 38 -9.15 10.92 9.35
C GLN A 38 -8.52 10.67 10.72
N GLN A 39 -7.23 10.41 10.80
CA GLN A 39 -6.58 10.34 12.10
C GLN A 39 -6.76 11.68 12.78
N ARG A 40 -7.30 11.66 13.99
CA ARG A 40 -7.50 12.87 14.75
C ARG A 40 -6.18 13.45 15.16
N ILE A 41 -5.91 14.60 14.63
CA ILE A 41 -4.75 15.37 14.96
C ILE A 41 -5.12 16.85 15.10
N GLU A 42 -6.40 17.15 15.30
CA GLU A 42 -6.83 18.49 15.65
C GLU A 42 -6.64 18.68 17.14
N GLU A 43 -5.64 19.45 17.51
CA GLU A 43 -5.45 19.91 18.88
C GLU A 43 -5.80 21.40 18.96
N MET A 44 -6.63 21.73 19.95
CA MET A 44 -6.90 23.13 20.28
C MET A 44 -5.81 23.61 21.25
N TYR A 45 -4.93 24.47 20.78
CA TYR A 45 -3.94 25.12 21.61
C TYR A 45 -4.25 26.62 21.70
N ARG A 46 -4.51 27.12 22.90
CA ARG A 46 -4.86 28.55 23.14
C ARG A 46 -6.01 29.07 22.27
N GLY A 47 -7.03 28.23 22.04
CA GLY A 47 -8.17 28.60 21.22
C GLY A 47 -7.94 28.58 19.71
N GLN A 48 -6.79 28.12 19.26
CA GLN A 48 -6.48 27.96 17.83
C GLN A 48 -6.47 26.48 17.45
N ILE A 49 -7.04 26.17 16.29
CA ILE A 49 -6.96 24.82 15.71
C ILE A 49 -5.56 24.67 15.13
N ILE A 50 -4.81 23.71 15.67
CA ILE A 50 -3.50 23.36 15.12
C ILE A 50 -3.71 22.24 14.10
N ILE A 51 -3.38 22.54 12.85
CA ILE A 51 -3.33 21.52 11.80
C ILE A 51 -2.00 20.81 11.95
N PRO A 52 -2.02 19.51 12.20
CA PRO A 52 -0.78 18.77 12.43
C PRO A 52 0.03 18.61 11.15
N ASP A 53 1.30 18.33 11.33
CA ASP A 53 2.20 17.98 10.23
C ASP A 53 1.73 16.70 9.53
N LEU A 54 2.22 16.53 8.31
CA LEU A 54 1.98 15.32 7.55
C LEU A 54 2.59 14.11 8.27
N ILE A 55 1.85 13.02 8.29
CA ILE A 55 2.28 11.77 8.92
C ILE A 55 3.08 10.95 7.91
N PRO A 56 4.26 10.44 8.28
CA PRO A 56 4.99 9.52 7.41
C PRO A 56 4.19 8.23 7.18
N LYS A 57 4.16 7.80 5.94
CA LYS A 57 3.50 6.58 5.49
C LYS A 57 4.41 5.85 4.52
N ILE A 58 4.04 4.62 4.18
CA ILE A 58 4.71 3.86 3.15
C ILE A 58 3.72 3.65 2.00
N LYS A 59 4.21 3.84 0.79
CA LYS A 59 3.48 3.46 -0.43
C LYS A 59 4.11 2.20 -1.00
N VAL A 60 3.31 1.16 -1.16
CA VAL A 60 3.69 -0.10 -1.80
C VAL A 60 2.95 -0.20 -3.11
N GLU A 61 3.68 -0.39 -4.20
CA GLU A 61 3.09 -0.54 -5.54
C GLU A 61 3.42 -1.91 -6.11
N ILE A 62 2.41 -2.58 -6.61
CA ILE A 62 2.54 -3.94 -7.13
C ILE A 62 1.71 -4.04 -8.41
N ALA A 63 2.37 -4.32 -9.53
CA ALA A 63 1.69 -4.67 -10.77
C ALA A 63 1.42 -6.17 -10.77
N VAL A 64 0.19 -6.57 -10.99
CA VAL A 64 -0.20 -7.98 -10.99
C VAL A 64 -1.12 -8.30 -12.17
N ASN A 65 -1.10 -9.55 -12.59
CA ASN A 65 -2.12 -10.07 -13.49
C ASN A 65 -3.44 -10.23 -12.73
N ASP A 66 -4.55 -10.19 -13.44
CA ASP A 66 -5.88 -10.16 -12.82
C ASP A 66 -6.13 -11.32 -11.86
N THR A 67 -5.57 -12.50 -12.14
CA THR A 67 -5.70 -13.68 -11.27
C THR A 67 -5.05 -13.52 -9.91
N PHE A 68 -4.13 -12.57 -9.75
CA PHE A 68 -3.43 -12.33 -8.49
C PHE A 68 -3.97 -11.14 -7.70
N VAL A 69 -5.00 -10.47 -8.21
CA VAL A 69 -5.55 -9.27 -7.52
C VAL A 69 -6.08 -9.64 -6.14
N ASP A 70 -6.92 -10.67 -6.05
CA ASP A 70 -7.55 -11.04 -4.79
C ASP A 70 -6.53 -11.48 -3.73
N ILE A 71 -5.60 -12.35 -4.10
CA ILE A 71 -4.58 -12.81 -3.15
C ILE A 71 -3.70 -11.66 -2.68
N THR A 72 -3.36 -10.74 -3.56
CA THR A 72 -2.54 -9.58 -3.21
C THR A 72 -3.29 -8.65 -2.25
N THR A 73 -4.52 -8.30 -2.56
CA THR A 73 -5.32 -7.40 -1.72
C THR A 73 -5.64 -8.02 -0.37
N GLU A 74 -6.03 -9.27 -0.32
CA GLU A 74 -6.29 -9.96 0.94
C GLU A 74 -5.05 -10.06 1.82
N THR A 75 -3.90 -10.32 1.23
CA THR A 75 -2.62 -10.39 1.95
C THR A 75 -2.28 -9.03 2.58
N ILE A 76 -2.45 -7.95 1.82
CA ILE A 76 -2.20 -6.60 2.34
C ILE A 76 -3.20 -6.26 3.44
N LEU A 77 -4.49 -6.55 3.24
CA LEU A 77 -5.51 -6.26 4.24
C LEU A 77 -5.20 -6.91 5.58
N LYS A 78 -4.82 -8.17 5.57
CA LYS A 78 -4.51 -8.92 6.80
C LYS A 78 -3.24 -8.41 7.48
N SER A 79 -2.20 -8.12 6.69
CA SER A 79 -0.87 -7.79 7.23
C SER A 79 -0.71 -6.31 7.58
N ALA A 80 -1.49 -5.42 6.96
CA ALA A 80 -1.40 -3.99 7.20
C ALA A 80 -2.29 -3.50 8.36
N ARG A 81 -3.28 -4.28 8.78
CA ARG A 81 -4.14 -3.92 9.90
C ARG A 81 -3.38 -3.93 11.21
N THR A 82 -3.58 -2.91 12.00
CA THR A 82 -3.04 -2.85 13.36
C THR A 82 -3.71 -3.92 14.21
N ASN A 83 -2.90 -4.66 14.98
CA ASN A 83 -3.36 -5.74 15.88
C ASN A 83 -4.07 -6.90 15.17
N GLY A 84 -3.93 -7.04 13.86
CA GLY A 84 -4.34 -8.21 13.10
C GLY A 84 -5.84 -8.35 12.81
N THR A 85 -6.72 -7.76 13.60
CA THR A 85 -8.17 -7.90 13.42
C THR A 85 -8.87 -6.57 13.61
N GLY A 86 -9.87 -6.28 12.79
CA GLY A 86 -10.70 -5.09 12.91
C GLY A 86 -10.06 -3.77 12.46
N GLY A 87 -8.76 -3.66 12.52
CA GLY A 87 -8.05 -2.45 12.11
C GLY A 87 -8.33 -1.23 12.96
N VAL A 88 -7.62 -0.15 12.69
CA VAL A 88 -7.82 1.16 13.33
C VAL A 88 -7.71 2.27 12.30
N VAL A 89 -8.24 3.43 12.62
CA VAL A 89 -8.11 4.63 11.79
C VAL A 89 -6.62 4.93 11.58
N GLY A 90 -6.23 5.14 10.33
CA GLY A 90 -4.83 5.37 9.96
C GLY A 90 -4.11 4.15 9.40
N ASP A 91 -4.75 2.98 9.36
CA ASP A 91 -4.14 1.77 8.78
C ASP A 91 -3.88 1.90 7.28
N GLY A 92 -4.60 2.79 6.61
CA GLY A 92 -4.33 3.11 5.21
C GLY A 92 -5.40 2.67 4.24
N LYS A 93 -5.04 2.63 2.97
CA LYS A 93 -5.96 2.33 1.87
C LYS A 93 -5.25 1.55 0.79
N ILE A 94 -6.04 0.84 0.01
CA ILE A 94 -5.58 0.16 -1.20
C ILE A 94 -6.34 0.75 -2.39
N PHE A 95 -5.59 1.13 -3.42
CA PHE A 95 -6.15 1.56 -4.70
C PHE A 95 -5.83 0.51 -5.75
N ILE A 96 -6.81 0.19 -6.58
CA ILE A 96 -6.64 -0.76 -7.68
C ILE A 96 -7.00 -0.04 -8.96
N THR A 97 -6.03 0.06 -9.87
CA THR A 97 -6.23 0.74 -11.15
C THR A 97 -5.92 -0.20 -12.31
N PRO A 98 -6.66 -0.09 -13.41
CA PRO A 98 -6.30 -0.82 -14.62
C PRO A 98 -4.91 -0.42 -15.11
N LEU A 99 -4.12 -1.39 -15.50
CA LEU A 99 -2.80 -1.19 -16.09
C LEU A 99 -2.89 -1.56 -17.56
N GLU A 100 -2.75 -0.57 -18.43
CA GLU A 100 -2.88 -0.80 -19.87
C GLU A 100 -1.77 -1.67 -20.44
N GLU A 101 -0.54 -1.42 -19.99
CA GLU A 101 0.62 -2.10 -20.54
C GLU A 101 1.72 -2.22 -19.48
N CYS A 102 2.48 -3.30 -19.57
CA CYS A 102 3.71 -3.50 -18.84
C CYS A 102 4.79 -3.86 -19.83
N ILE A 103 5.92 -3.18 -19.76
CA ILE A 103 7.04 -3.42 -20.67
C ILE A 103 8.28 -3.65 -19.81
N ARG A 104 8.91 -4.81 -19.96
CA ARG A 104 10.17 -5.11 -19.26
C ARG A 104 11.32 -4.42 -19.98
N ILE A 105 12.02 -3.55 -19.29
CA ILE A 105 13.10 -2.75 -19.89
C ILE A 105 14.20 -3.64 -20.47
N ARG A 106 14.60 -4.68 -19.75
CA ARG A 106 15.70 -5.56 -20.16
C ARG A 106 15.43 -6.29 -21.48
N THR A 107 14.22 -6.75 -21.67
CA THR A 107 13.87 -7.63 -22.80
C THR A 107 12.99 -6.99 -23.85
N GLY A 108 12.31 -5.89 -23.51
CA GLY A 108 11.27 -5.30 -24.35
C GLY A 108 9.96 -6.10 -24.38
N GLU A 109 9.87 -7.14 -23.57
CA GLU A 109 8.69 -7.99 -23.44
C GLU A 109 7.49 -7.18 -22.96
N ARG A 110 6.30 -7.48 -23.46
CA ARG A 110 5.08 -6.71 -23.17
C ARG A 110 3.98 -7.59 -22.60
N GLY A 111 3.08 -6.96 -21.86
CA GLY A 111 1.87 -7.59 -21.36
C GLY A 111 2.08 -8.36 -20.08
N GLY A 112 1.17 -9.31 -19.81
CA GLY A 112 1.15 -10.05 -18.54
C GLY A 112 2.41 -10.85 -18.25
N SER A 113 3.11 -11.29 -19.26
CA SER A 113 4.38 -12.01 -19.09
C SER A 113 5.54 -11.10 -18.69
N ALA A 114 5.38 -9.79 -18.84
CA ALA A 114 6.38 -8.80 -18.44
C ALA A 114 6.31 -8.40 -16.97
N ILE A 115 5.21 -8.76 -16.31
CA ILE A 115 5.02 -8.46 -14.89
C ILE A 115 5.97 -9.25 -14.00
#